data_e6e88cb816e9a8b0646dbc7ea0f0602d
#
_entry.id   e6e88cb816e9a8b0646dbc7ea0f0602d
#
_cell.length_a   1.000
_cell.length_b   1.000
_cell.length_c   1.000
_cell.angle_alpha   90.00
_cell.angle_beta   90.00
_cell.angle_gamma   90.00
#
_symmetry.space_group_name_H-M   'P 1'
#
loop_
_entity.id
_entity.type
_entity.pdbx_description
1 polymer ?
#
loop_
_entity_poly.entity_id
_entity_poly.type
_entity_poly.pdbx_seq_one_letter_code
_entity_poly.pdbx_strand_id
1 'polypeptide(L)'
;QLVVLNSHSAKPLIYKVSGTWGNHEGSMLLWVLIVALFGAMAAWFGGNLPPTMRARVLAVQGAIGVAFLAFILFTSNPFTRLAVPPFDGQDLNPLLQDPGLAFHPPFLYLGYVGLSMAFSFAVAALIEGRVDAAWGRWVRPWTLAAWVFLTIGIALGSLWAYYELGWVGFWFWDPVENASFMPWLLAAALLHSAIVVEKREALKSWTILLAILAFGFSLIGTFIVRSGLLTSVHAFAIDPERGVFILMIMGFFMGGALILFALRAGTMEAKGVFGVVSRESALLTNNLLLAVSCFVVFVGTMWPLVAEMFFDRKLSVGPPFFNMAFTPFMVVLGLILPVWAMMPLKRALSSRAARPLRYAFVLALAFGGLAWAMNTGRSLIGPMGAFLGAWLVMGAAGDLASRTGQRFNAARLFRLPRADWGKAVAHAGLGVTMLGVAGITSWQSEDIRVAQLGEPFDVAGYTITLDDVREVEGPNYLSTMGFITLAQDGQEIAQLRPEKRIYPVAQMPTTEAGIHYNLARDVYVVIGDPQQAGGWAVRTYIKPLTNWIWIGCALMSLGGFLSLSDRRFRVAAGARKAQPQGVPAE
;
A
#
# COMPACT_ATOMS: atom_id res chain seq x y z
N GLN A 1 16.71 -27.77 -4.74
CA GLN A 1 16.49 -27.45 -3.31
C GLN A 1 15.21 -26.64 -3.12
N LEU A 2 15.02 -25.51 -3.79
CA LEU A 2 13.85 -24.64 -3.64
C LEU A 2 12.53 -25.43 -3.74
N VAL A 3 12.35 -26.26 -4.78
CA VAL A 3 11.13 -27.05 -4.98
C VAL A 3 10.91 -28.06 -3.85
N VAL A 4 11.97 -28.73 -3.40
CA VAL A 4 11.89 -29.71 -2.29
C VAL A 4 11.43 -29.05 -0.99
N LEU A 5 11.94 -27.87 -0.68
CA LEU A 5 11.62 -27.18 0.57
C LEU A 5 10.26 -26.48 0.57
N ASN A 6 9.68 -26.20 -0.62
CA ASN A 6 8.50 -25.35 -0.75
C ASN A 6 7.41 -25.93 -1.64
N SER A 7 7.43 -27.24 -1.94
CA SER A 7 6.39 -27.89 -2.74
C SER A 7 6.20 -29.34 -2.32
N HIS A 8 5.07 -29.94 -2.72
CA HIS A 8 4.72 -31.34 -2.52
C HIS A 8 3.77 -31.80 -3.63
N SER A 9 3.77 -33.11 -3.94
CA SER A 9 2.91 -33.66 -5.01
C SER A 9 1.42 -33.45 -4.73
N ALA A 10 0.98 -33.57 -3.49
CA ALA A 10 -0.42 -33.39 -3.06
C ALA A 10 -0.89 -31.91 -3.07
N LYS A 11 0.04 -30.94 -3.11
CA LYS A 11 -0.31 -29.51 -3.05
C LYS A 11 -1.09 -29.06 -4.30
N PRO A 12 -2.16 -28.23 -4.18
CA PRO A 12 -2.87 -27.65 -5.31
C PRO A 12 -1.95 -26.86 -6.27
N LEU A 13 -2.25 -26.92 -7.58
CA LEU A 13 -1.38 -26.35 -8.62
C LEU A 13 -1.09 -24.88 -8.43
N ILE A 14 -2.09 -24.08 -8.03
CA ILE A 14 -1.90 -22.63 -7.79
C ILE A 14 -0.78 -22.40 -6.76
N TYR A 15 -0.73 -23.20 -5.69
CA TYR A 15 0.27 -23.07 -4.64
C TYR A 15 1.62 -23.71 -5.02
N LYS A 16 1.64 -24.65 -5.97
CA LYS A 16 2.90 -25.09 -6.60
C LYS A 16 3.56 -23.94 -7.35
N VAL A 17 2.77 -23.14 -8.07
CA VAL A 17 3.26 -21.97 -8.80
C VAL A 17 3.64 -20.85 -7.84
N SER A 18 2.76 -20.46 -6.91
CA SER A 18 3.04 -19.37 -5.97
C SER A 18 4.13 -19.70 -4.97
N GLY A 19 4.33 -20.97 -4.64
CA GLY A 19 5.45 -21.43 -3.82
C GLY A 19 6.83 -21.09 -4.38
N THR A 20 6.94 -20.77 -5.68
CA THR A 20 8.18 -20.24 -6.26
C THR A 20 8.61 -18.94 -5.61
N TRP A 21 7.70 -18.06 -5.22
CA TRP A 21 8.02 -16.79 -4.55
C TRP A 21 7.67 -16.75 -3.07
N GLY A 22 7.15 -17.84 -2.50
CA GLY A 22 6.86 -17.97 -1.07
C GLY A 22 8.08 -18.27 -0.19
N ASN A 23 9.29 -17.96 -0.64
CA ASN A 23 10.55 -18.24 0.07
C ASN A 23 11.61 -17.18 -0.28
N HIS A 24 12.76 -17.24 0.41
CA HIS A 24 13.84 -16.26 0.22
C HIS A 24 14.38 -16.22 -1.20
N GLU A 25 14.72 -17.37 -1.76
CA GLU A 25 15.42 -17.51 -3.04
C GLU A 25 14.50 -17.10 -4.20
N GLY A 26 13.30 -17.66 -4.23
CA GLY A 26 12.38 -17.45 -5.33
C GLY A 26 11.74 -16.06 -5.34
N SER A 27 11.51 -15.47 -4.17
CA SER A 27 11.01 -14.10 -4.10
C SER A 27 12.06 -13.07 -4.57
N MET A 28 13.36 -13.36 -4.38
CA MET A 28 14.42 -12.51 -4.95
C MET A 28 14.55 -12.70 -6.47
N LEU A 29 14.28 -13.89 -6.98
CA LEU A 29 14.20 -14.11 -8.43
C LEU A 29 13.05 -13.27 -9.04
N LEU A 30 11.88 -13.24 -8.40
CA LEU A 30 10.77 -12.38 -8.79
C LEU A 30 11.15 -10.89 -8.72
N TRP A 31 11.89 -10.48 -7.68
CA TRP A 31 12.40 -9.12 -7.51
C TRP A 31 13.27 -8.70 -8.70
N VAL A 32 14.25 -9.53 -9.09
CA VAL A 32 15.14 -9.27 -10.23
C VAL A 32 14.38 -9.29 -11.56
N LEU A 33 13.43 -10.19 -11.73
CA LEU A 33 12.56 -10.22 -12.91
C LEU A 33 11.83 -8.88 -13.08
N ILE A 34 11.31 -8.30 -12.00
CA ILE A 34 10.61 -7.02 -12.03
C ILE A 34 11.56 -5.85 -12.34
N VAL A 35 12.79 -5.84 -11.77
CA VAL A 35 13.82 -4.86 -12.16
C VAL A 35 14.08 -4.92 -13.66
N ALA A 36 14.27 -6.12 -14.20
CA ALA A 36 14.51 -6.33 -15.63
C ALA A 36 13.31 -5.90 -16.47
N LEU A 37 12.09 -6.20 -16.04
CA LEU A 37 10.84 -5.78 -16.70
C LEU A 37 10.73 -4.25 -16.79
N PHE A 38 10.96 -3.53 -15.70
CA PHE A 38 10.95 -2.06 -15.70
C PHE A 38 12.05 -1.49 -16.58
N GLY A 39 13.25 -2.08 -16.57
CA GLY A 39 14.34 -1.72 -17.47
C GLY A 39 13.97 -1.94 -18.94
N ALA A 40 13.40 -3.08 -19.27
CA ALA A 40 12.92 -3.39 -20.62
C ALA A 40 11.80 -2.43 -21.07
N MET A 41 10.86 -2.11 -20.21
CA MET A 41 9.81 -1.12 -20.49
C MET A 41 10.41 0.28 -20.74
N ALA A 42 11.41 0.69 -19.97
CA ALA A 42 12.10 1.96 -20.19
C ALA A 42 12.89 1.98 -21.50
N ALA A 43 13.50 0.86 -21.90
CA ALA A 43 14.17 0.72 -23.18
C ALA A 43 13.18 0.77 -24.34
N TRP A 44 12.03 0.15 -24.22
CA TRP A 44 11.03 0.02 -25.29
C TRP A 44 10.17 1.28 -25.43
N PHE A 45 9.62 1.78 -24.31
CA PHE A 45 8.69 2.92 -24.30
C PHE A 45 9.36 4.27 -24.05
N GLY A 46 10.67 4.30 -23.77
CA GLY A 46 11.44 5.52 -23.49
C GLY A 46 11.86 6.33 -24.70
N GLY A 47 11.23 6.14 -25.87
CA GLY A 47 11.59 6.88 -27.10
C GLY A 47 11.37 8.41 -27.03
N ASN A 48 10.61 8.89 -26.05
CA ASN A 48 10.39 10.30 -25.77
C ASN A 48 11.48 10.93 -24.88
N LEU A 49 12.40 10.12 -24.36
CA LEU A 49 13.52 10.59 -23.54
C LEU A 49 14.71 11.01 -24.42
N PRO A 50 15.49 12.01 -24.01
CA PRO A 50 16.79 12.27 -24.63
C PRO A 50 17.66 11.00 -24.58
N PRO A 51 18.43 10.70 -25.65
CA PRO A 51 19.24 9.47 -25.69
C PRO A 51 20.18 9.30 -24.49
N THR A 52 20.82 10.39 -24.05
CA THR A 52 21.72 10.41 -22.90
C THR A 52 20.99 10.10 -21.61
N MET A 53 19.84 10.71 -21.35
CA MET A 53 18.99 10.43 -20.19
C MET A 53 18.55 8.97 -20.19
N ARG A 54 18.04 8.46 -21.32
CA ARG A 54 17.61 7.07 -21.43
C ARG A 54 18.76 6.09 -21.15
N ALA A 55 19.93 6.35 -21.74
CA ALA A 55 21.10 5.51 -21.51
C ALA A 55 21.52 5.47 -20.03
N ARG A 56 21.53 6.62 -19.34
CA ARG A 56 21.87 6.69 -17.93
C ARG A 56 20.83 6.02 -17.03
N VAL A 57 19.54 6.23 -17.29
CA VAL A 57 18.47 5.52 -16.56
C VAL A 57 18.63 4.02 -16.70
N LEU A 58 18.88 3.52 -17.91
CA LEU A 58 19.08 2.09 -18.16
C LEU A 58 20.38 1.58 -17.53
N ALA A 59 21.44 2.37 -17.51
CA ALA A 59 22.70 2.01 -16.85
C ALA A 59 22.53 1.84 -15.33
N VAL A 60 21.82 2.78 -14.67
CA VAL A 60 21.52 2.68 -13.24
C VAL A 60 20.62 1.48 -12.94
N GLN A 61 19.57 1.28 -13.75
CA GLN A 61 18.67 0.14 -13.61
C GLN A 61 19.41 -1.19 -13.82
N GLY A 62 20.31 -1.25 -14.81
CA GLY A 62 21.18 -2.39 -15.05
C GLY A 62 22.14 -2.66 -13.88
N ALA A 63 22.74 -1.62 -13.29
CA ALA A 63 23.60 -1.75 -12.13
C ALA A 63 22.85 -2.32 -10.91
N ILE A 64 21.61 -1.85 -10.68
CA ILE A 64 20.73 -2.42 -9.64
C ILE A 64 20.47 -3.91 -9.94
N GLY A 65 20.15 -4.24 -11.19
CA GLY A 65 19.96 -5.63 -11.61
C GLY A 65 21.17 -6.51 -11.36
N VAL A 66 22.38 -6.04 -11.70
CA VAL A 66 23.64 -6.75 -11.45
C VAL A 66 23.87 -6.99 -9.96
N ALA A 67 23.64 -5.97 -9.11
CA ALA A 67 23.83 -6.11 -7.66
C ALA A 67 22.87 -7.17 -7.06
N PHE A 68 21.62 -7.20 -7.48
CA PHE A 68 20.67 -8.21 -7.00
C PHE A 68 20.87 -9.59 -7.64
N LEU A 69 21.37 -9.67 -8.86
CA LEU A 69 21.83 -10.94 -9.43
C LEU A 69 23.02 -11.51 -8.65
N ALA A 70 23.97 -10.65 -8.26
CA ALA A 70 25.06 -11.06 -7.38
C ALA A 70 24.55 -11.55 -6.02
N PHE A 71 23.57 -10.83 -5.42
CA PHE A 71 22.90 -11.28 -4.20
C PHE A 71 22.30 -12.69 -4.36
N ILE A 72 21.57 -12.94 -5.45
CA ILE A 72 20.99 -14.26 -5.73
C ILE A 72 22.08 -15.32 -5.85
N LEU A 73 23.14 -15.05 -6.60
CA LEU A 73 24.20 -16.03 -6.83
C LEU A 73 24.98 -16.40 -5.57
N PHE A 74 25.26 -15.43 -4.71
CA PHE A 74 26.15 -15.63 -3.57
C PHE A 74 25.41 -16.00 -2.27
N THR A 75 24.15 -15.57 -2.08
CA THR A 75 23.45 -15.78 -0.82
C THR A 75 22.10 -16.51 -0.95
N SER A 76 21.46 -16.47 -2.10
CA SER A 76 20.06 -16.91 -2.26
C SER A 76 19.80 -17.59 -3.60
N ASN A 77 20.63 -18.57 -3.97
CA ASN A 77 20.57 -19.21 -5.28
C ASN A 77 19.37 -20.17 -5.39
N PRO A 78 18.31 -19.82 -6.18
CA PRO A 78 17.14 -20.67 -6.35
C PRO A 78 17.40 -21.93 -7.18
N PHE A 79 18.55 -22.00 -7.88
CA PHE A 79 18.92 -23.11 -8.78
C PHE A 79 19.84 -24.13 -8.11
N THR A 80 20.10 -24.00 -6.81
CA THR A 80 20.90 -24.99 -6.06
C THR A 80 20.25 -26.36 -6.15
N ARG A 81 21.04 -27.37 -6.52
CA ARG A 81 20.63 -28.76 -6.64
C ARG A 81 21.03 -29.58 -5.42
N LEU A 82 20.20 -30.53 -5.02
CA LEU A 82 20.53 -31.51 -4.01
C LEU A 82 21.29 -32.66 -4.67
N ALA A 83 22.33 -33.19 -3.98
CA ALA A 83 23.09 -34.36 -4.46
C ALA A 83 22.20 -35.60 -4.55
N VAL A 84 21.32 -35.78 -3.55
CA VAL A 84 20.31 -36.84 -3.50
C VAL A 84 18.94 -36.18 -3.31
N PRO A 85 18.13 -36.11 -4.36
CA PRO A 85 16.78 -35.57 -4.21
C PRO A 85 15.89 -36.57 -3.44
N PRO A 86 15.04 -36.11 -2.52
CA PRO A 86 14.05 -36.96 -1.88
C PRO A 86 12.96 -37.39 -2.87
N PHE A 87 12.14 -38.38 -2.48
CA PHE A 87 11.03 -38.87 -3.29
C PHE A 87 9.97 -37.79 -3.54
N ASP A 88 9.67 -36.95 -2.51
CA ASP A 88 8.73 -35.83 -2.59
C ASP A 88 9.24 -34.65 -1.76
N GLY A 89 8.57 -33.49 -1.84
CA GLY A 89 8.93 -32.28 -1.13
C GLY A 89 8.35 -32.18 0.28
N GLN A 90 8.78 -31.13 1.01
CA GLN A 90 8.40 -30.85 2.40
C GLN A 90 7.13 -30.01 2.52
N ASP A 91 6.54 -29.63 1.38
CA ASP A 91 5.41 -28.72 1.25
C ASP A 91 5.76 -27.24 1.52
N LEU A 92 4.84 -26.36 1.14
CA LEU A 92 4.90 -24.93 1.45
C LEU A 92 4.28 -24.69 2.83
N ASN A 93 4.77 -23.70 3.57
CA ASN A 93 4.12 -23.27 4.80
C ASN A 93 2.59 -23.12 4.57
N PRO A 94 1.73 -23.76 5.34
CA PRO A 94 0.28 -23.72 5.19
C PRO A 94 -0.32 -22.32 5.10
N LEU A 95 0.14 -21.36 5.90
CA LEU A 95 -0.31 -19.96 5.84
C LEU A 95 -0.06 -19.30 4.47
N LEU A 96 0.90 -19.84 3.70
CA LEU A 96 1.20 -19.37 2.34
C LEU A 96 0.38 -20.08 1.26
N GLN A 97 -0.41 -21.09 1.61
CA GLN A 97 -1.30 -21.81 0.71
C GLN A 97 -2.68 -21.14 0.61
N ASP A 98 -2.67 -19.86 0.28
CA ASP A 98 -3.85 -19.01 0.18
C ASP A 98 -3.82 -18.16 -1.11
N PRO A 99 -4.99 -17.91 -1.76
CA PRO A 99 -5.06 -17.06 -2.95
C PRO A 99 -4.57 -15.63 -2.69
N GLY A 100 -4.83 -15.06 -1.51
CA GLY A 100 -4.36 -13.72 -1.15
C GLY A 100 -2.84 -13.65 -1.21
N LEU A 101 -2.16 -14.65 -0.63
CA LEU A 101 -0.71 -14.71 -0.70
C LEU A 101 -0.19 -15.08 -2.10
N ALA A 102 -0.92 -15.83 -2.89
CA ALA A 102 -0.50 -16.11 -4.26
C ALA A 102 -0.38 -14.83 -5.10
N PHE A 103 -1.28 -13.85 -4.90
CA PHE A 103 -1.32 -12.61 -5.67
C PHE A 103 -0.65 -11.42 -4.99
N HIS A 104 -0.67 -11.32 -3.66
CA HIS A 104 -0.11 -10.19 -2.92
C HIS A 104 1.36 -9.87 -3.27
N PRO A 105 2.33 -10.81 -3.23
CA PRO A 105 3.74 -10.48 -3.46
C PRO A 105 4.05 -9.97 -4.87
N PRO A 106 3.50 -10.53 -5.97
CA PRO A 106 3.71 -9.97 -7.29
C PRO A 106 3.29 -8.50 -7.42
N PHE A 107 2.12 -8.12 -6.90
CA PHE A 107 1.67 -6.72 -6.94
C PHE A 107 2.50 -5.83 -6.02
N LEU A 108 2.85 -6.31 -4.84
CA LEU A 108 3.71 -5.59 -3.92
C LEU A 108 5.07 -5.29 -4.56
N TYR A 109 5.70 -6.29 -5.17
CA TYR A 109 7.00 -6.12 -5.83
C TYR A 109 6.94 -5.23 -7.06
N LEU A 110 5.89 -5.30 -7.88
CA LEU A 110 5.70 -4.35 -8.98
C LEU A 110 5.71 -2.89 -8.49
N GLY A 111 5.12 -2.62 -7.33
CA GLY A 111 5.18 -1.30 -6.72
C GLY A 111 6.52 -0.99 -6.06
N TYR A 112 6.97 -1.86 -5.20
CA TYR A 112 8.12 -1.72 -4.35
C TYR A 112 9.44 -1.60 -5.16
N VAL A 113 9.64 -2.53 -6.07
CA VAL A 113 10.78 -2.55 -6.99
C VAL A 113 10.63 -1.50 -8.08
N GLY A 114 9.38 -1.19 -8.49
CA GLY A 114 9.10 -0.15 -9.48
C GLY A 114 9.61 1.24 -9.09
N LEU A 115 9.80 1.51 -7.80
CA LEU A 115 10.42 2.74 -7.32
C LEU A 115 11.90 2.88 -7.71
N SER A 116 12.58 1.78 -8.09
CA SER A 116 13.92 1.82 -8.66
C SER A 116 13.99 2.68 -9.93
N MET A 117 12.89 2.77 -10.69
CA MET A 117 12.83 3.66 -11.85
C MET A 117 12.90 5.13 -11.45
N ALA A 118 12.14 5.56 -10.43
CA ALA A 118 12.20 6.94 -9.95
C ALA A 118 13.61 7.28 -9.44
N PHE A 119 14.25 6.36 -8.74
CA PHE A 119 15.65 6.46 -8.32
C PHE A 119 16.61 6.58 -9.52
N SER A 120 16.46 5.72 -10.52
CA SER A 120 17.29 5.74 -11.74
C SER A 120 17.17 7.07 -12.49
N PHE A 121 15.95 7.64 -12.59
CA PHE A 121 15.73 8.97 -13.13
C PHE A 121 16.39 10.07 -12.26
N ALA A 122 16.36 9.95 -10.95
CA ALA A 122 16.99 10.91 -10.06
C ALA A 122 18.52 10.90 -10.21
N VAL A 123 19.14 9.71 -10.18
CA VAL A 123 20.59 9.57 -10.36
C VAL A 123 21.02 10.03 -11.75
N ALA A 124 20.30 9.67 -12.81
CA ALA A 124 20.59 10.14 -14.17
C ALA A 124 20.53 11.67 -14.26
N ALA A 125 19.54 12.31 -13.64
CA ALA A 125 19.41 13.77 -13.61
C ALA A 125 20.55 14.45 -12.85
N LEU A 126 21.00 13.86 -11.74
CA LEU A 126 22.14 14.35 -10.97
C LEU A 126 23.45 14.25 -11.77
N ILE A 127 23.65 13.14 -12.50
CA ILE A 127 24.82 12.96 -13.38
C ILE A 127 24.81 14.01 -14.52
N GLU A 128 23.63 14.28 -15.11
CA GLU A 128 23.49 15.31 -16.16
C GLU A 128 23.57 16.74 -15.65
N GLY A 129 23.32 16.95 -14.35
CA GLY A 129 23.19 18.28 -13.76
C GLY A 129 21.90 18.99 -14.21
N ARG A 130 20.90 18.25 -14.67
CA ARG A 130 19.69 18.82 -15.27
C ARG A 130 18.42 18.25 -14.63
N VAL A 131 17.68 19.12 -13.94
CA VAL A 131 16.34 18.86 -13.40
C VAL A 131 15.42 19.99 -13.89
N ASP A 132 14.56 19.69 -14.82
CA ASP A 132 13.64 20.66 -15.45
C ASP A 132 12.20 20.13 -15.49
N ALA A 133 11.29 20.91 -16.06
CA ALA A 133 9.90 20.54 -16.24
C ALA A 133 9.71 19.23 -17.04
N ALA A 134 10.60 18.96 -18.01
CA ALA A 134 10.55 17.73 -18.78
C ALA A 134 10.90 16.51 -17.94
N TRP A 135 11.92 16.60 -17.10
CA TRP A 135 12.28 15.54 -16.15
C TRP A 135 11.13 15.23 -15.20
N GLY A 136 10.48 16.24 -14.60
CA GLY A 136 9.31 16.06 -13.74
C GLY A 136 8.16 15.31 -14.45
N ARG A 137 7.99 15.54 -15.77
CA ARG A 137 7.00 14.83 -16.59
C ARG A 137 7.40 13.38 -16.85
N TRP A 138 8.68 13.10 -17.05
CA TRP A 138 9.16 11.75 -17.36
C TRP A 138 9.12 10.82 -16.15
N VAL A 139 9.44 11.30 -14.94
CA VAL A 139 9.46 10.47 -13.72
C VAL A 139 8.04 10.11 -13.23
N ARG A 140 7.06 10.98 -13.46
CA ARG A 140 5.70 10.84 -12.95
C ARG A 140 4.98 9.52 -13.31
N PRO A 141 4.93 9.09 -14.58
CA PRO A 141 4.21 7.86 -14.92
C PRO A 141 4.81 6.62 -14.27
N TRP A 142 6.12 6.55 -14.12
CA TRP A 142 6.81 5.45 -13.45
C TRP A 142 6.51 5.44 -11.95
N THR A 143 6.60 6.60 -11.31
CA THR A 143 6.25 6.73 -9.88
C THR A 143 4.78 6.42 -9.64
N LEU A 144 3.88 6.89 -10.52
CA LEU A 144 2.45 6.62 -10.40
C LEU A 144 2.14 5.13 -10.60
N ALA A 145 2.77 4.46 -11.56
CA ALA A 145 2.62 3.03 -11.76
C ALA A 145 3.09 2.24 -10.53
N ALA A 146 4.28 2.57 -10.00
CA ALA A 146 4.81 1.96 -8.80
C ALA A 146 3.88 2.18 -7.59
N TRP A 147 3.37 3.40 -7.40
CA TRP A 147 2.44 3.72 -6.31
C TRP A 147 1.12 2.96 -6.41
N VAL A 148 0.57 2.80 -7.62
CA VAL A 148 -0.68 2.04 -7.85
C VAL A 148 -0.48 0.57 -7.51
N PHE A 149 0.58 -0.06 -8.01
CA PHE A 149 0.86 -1.46 -7.72
C PHE A 149 1.16 -1.69 -6.24
N LEU A 150 1.87 -0.75 -5.60
CA LEU A 150 2.13 -0.80 -4.17
C LEU A 150 0.84 -0.66 -3.36
N THR A 151 -0.10 0.20 -3.78
CA THR A 151 -1.44 0.32 -3.17
C THR A 151 -2.22 -1.00 -3.26
N ILE A 152 -2.22 -1.64 -4.44
CA ILE A 152 -2.85 -2.96 -4.61
C ILE A 152 -2.16 -4.00 -3.74
N GLY A 153 -0.82 -4.04 -3.76
CA GLY A 153 -0.04 -4.98 -2.98
C GLY A 153 -0.32 -4.87 -1.49
N ILE A 154 -0.26 -3.66 -0.92
CA ILE A 154 -0.57 -3.42 0.50
C ILE A 154 -2.01 -3.82 0.82
N ALA A 155 -2.98 -3.46 -0.04
CA ALA A 155 -4.38 -3.81 0.19
C ALA A 155 -4.63 -5.33 0.18
N LEU A 156 -4.01 -6.06 -0.75
CA LEU A 156 -4.10 -7.52 -0.81
C LEU A 156 -3.46 -8.19 0.41
N GLY A 157 -2.30 -7.68 0.88
CA GLY A 157 -1.66 -8.17 2.10
C GLY A 157 -2.50 -7.93 3.35
N SER A 158 -3.08 -6.72 3.45
CA SER A 158 -4.01 -6.37 4.51
C SER A 158 -5.28 -7.24 4.52
N LEU A 159 -5.84 -7.52 3.33
CA LEU A 159 -6.99 -8.41 3.19
C LEU A 159 -6.64 -9.84 3.58
N TRP A 160 -5.50 -10.35 3.12
CA TRP A 160 -5.00 -11.68 3.49
C TRP A 160 -4.79 -11.80 5.00
N ALA A 161 -4.14 -10.82 5.64
CA ALA A 161 -3.96 -10.80 7.09
C ALA A 161 -5.30 -10.80 7.85
N TYR A 162 -6.32 -10.17 7.28
CA TYR A 162 -7.65 -10.07 7.88
C TYR A 162 -8.37 -11.41 7.99
N TYR A 163 -8.34 -12.24 6.96
CA TYR A 163 -9.11 -13.50 6.96
C TYR A 163 -8.26 -14.72 7.30
N GLU A 164 -6.96 -14.72 7.03
CA GLU A 164 -6.09 -15.90 7.14
C GLU A 164 -5.32 -15.97 8.46
N LEU A 165 -4.76 -14.84 8.92
CA LEU A 165 -3.83 -14.87 10.06
C LEU A 165 -4.53 -14.98 11.42
N GLY A 166 -5.85 -14.97 11.48
CA GLY A 166 -6.59 -15.08 12.74
C GLY A 166 -6.39 -13.91 13.72
N TRP A 167 -5.66 -12.88 13.32
CA TRP A 167 -5.41 -11.69 14.16
C TRP A 167 -6.58 -10.73 14.23
N VAL A 168 -7.60 -10.98 13.43
CA VAL A 168 -8.89 -10.29 13.50
C VAL A 168 -8.82 -8.80 13.15
N GLY A 169 -7.73 -8.31 12.58
CA GLY A 169 -7.52 -6.92 12.19
C GLY A 169 -7.09 -6.78 10.72
N PHE A 170 -7.07 -5.55 10.24
CA PHE A 170 -6.64 -5.23 8.87
C PHE A 170 -5.23 -4.65 8.81
N TRP A 171 -4.66 -4.18 9.94
CA TRP A 171 -3.35 -3.55 10.06
C TRP A 171 -2.84 -3.61 11.49
N PHE A 172 -1.62 -4.08 11.68
CA PHE A 172 -1.04 -4.36 13.00
C PHE A 172 0.20 -3.53 13.32
N TRP A 173 0.63 -2.69 12.39
CA TRP A 173 1.90 -1.99 12.46
C TRP A 173 3.10 -2.94 12.60
N ASP A 174 2.97 -4.13 12.03
CA ASP A 174 4.08 -5.09 11.94
C ASP A 174 5.26 -4.46 11.17
N PRO A 175 6.53 -4.75 11.54
CA PRO A 175 7.68 -4.19 10.85
C PRO A 175 7.68 -4.40 9.32
N VAL A 176 7.14 -5.51 8.83
CA VAL A 176 7.05 -5.79 7.38
C VAL A 176 5.90 -5.03 6.72
N GLU A 177 4.77 -4.86 7.40
CA GLU A 177 3.71 -3.96 6.94
C GLU A 177 4.25 -2.53 6.83
N ASN A 178 4.91 -2.04 7.86
CA ASN A 178 5.53 -0.71 7.90
C ASN A 178 6.57 -0.55 6.80
N ALA A 179 7.36 -1.58 6.51
CA ALA A 179 8.36 -1.59 5.45
C ALA A 179 7.76 -1.33 4.07
N SER A 180 6.53 -1.78 3.82
CA SER A 180 5.81 -1.51 2.57
C SER A 180 5.14 -0.13 2.55
N PHE A 181 4.69 0.34 3.72
CA PHE A 181 3.95 1.59 3.86
C PHE A 181 4.85 2.84 3.76
N MET A 182 6.07 2.78 4.28
CA MET A 182 7.03 3.88 4.21
C MET A 182 7.32 4.34 2.76
N PRO A 183 7.71 3.47 1.82
CA PRO A 183 7.91 3.86 0.43
C PRO A 183 6.61 4.31 -0.26
N TRP A 184 5.43 3.81 0.15
CA TRP A 184 4.13 4.28 -0.35
C TRP A 184 3.88 5.75 -0.01
N LEU A 185 4.16 6.17 1.24
CA LEU A 185 4.05 7.56 1.69
C LEU A 185 4.99 8.47 0.90
N LEU A 186 6.25 8.07 0.73
CA LEU A 186 7.24 8.85 -0.01
C LEU A 186 6.96 8.90 -1.51
N ALA A 187 6.43 7.83 -2.10
CA ALA A 187 6.02 7.81 -3.50
C ALA A 187 4.83 8.77 -3.74
N ALA A 188 3.88 8.86 -2.81
CA ALA A 188 2.80 9.85 -2.85
C ALA A 188 3.35 11.29 -2.76
N ALA A 189 4.30 11.56 -1.86
CA ALA A 189 4.98 12.85 -1.77
C ALA A 189 5.75 13.18 -3.06
N LEU A 190 6.47 12.20 -3.62
CA LEU A 190 7.21 12.33 -4.88
C LEU A 190 6.30 12.67 -6.05
N LEU A 191 5.14 12.02 -6.18
CA LEU A 191 4.15 12.31 -7.21
C LEU A 191 3.70 13.77 -7.18
N HIS A 192 3.39 14.27 -5.98
CA HIS A 192 2.96 15.66 -5.80
C HIS A 192 4.10 16.65 -6.06
N SER A 193 5.32 16.33 -5.62
CA SER A 193 6.50 17.15 -5.84
C SER A 193 6.88 17.22 -7.33
N ALA A 194 6.82 16.10 -8.05
CA ALA A 194 7.09 16.05 -9.49
C ALA A 194 6.12 16.92 -10.31
N ILE A 195 4.86 17.08 -9.86
CA ILE A 195 3.89 18.02 -10.44
C ILE A 195 4.38 19.47 -10.29
N VAL A 196 4.96 19.82 -9.15
CA VAL A 196 5.51 21.17 -8.91
C VAL A 196 6.72 21.41 -9.80
N VAL A 197 7.62 20.43 -9.93
CA VAL A 197 8.75 20.52 -10.86
C VAL A 197 8.25 20.72 -12.30
N GLU A 198 7.29 19.91 -12.77
CA GLU A 198 6.75 20.01 -14.13
C GLU A 198 6.08 21.36 -14.42
N LYS A 199 5.34 21.92 -13.46
CA LYS A 199 4.52 23.12 -13.69
C LYS A 199 5.22 24.42 -13.30
N ARG A 200 6.25 24.36 -12.45
CA ARG A 200 6.86 25.54 -11.82
C ARG A 200 8.38 25.54 -11.82
N GLU A 201 9.02 24.46 -12.19
CA GLU A 201 10.47 24.29 -12.06
C GLU A 201 11.00 24.56 -10.64
N ALA A 202 10.20 24.24 -9.64
CA ALA A 202 10.52 24.46 -8.23
C ALA A 202 10.52 23.10 -7.47
N LEU A 203 11.01 23.09 -6.24
CA LEU A 203 11.20 21.88 -5.40
C LEU A 203 12.10 20.82 -6.05
N LYS A 204 13.03 21.20 -6.93
CA LYS A 204 13.88 20.27 -7.68
C LYS A 204 14.69 19.37 -6.76
N SER A 205 15.47 19.96 -5.84
CA SER A 205 16.29 19.20 -4.87
C SER A 205 15.43 18.30 -3.99
N TRP A 206 14.30 18.81 -3.50
CA TRP A 206 13.37 18.04 -2.69
C TRP A 206 12.81 16.84 -3.46
N THR A 207 12.44 17.01 -4.73
CA THR A 207 11.90 15.94 -5.57
C THR A 207 12.94 14.85 -5.85
N ILE A 208 14.18 15.24 -6.11
CA ILE A 208 15.29 14.28 -6.26
C ILE A 208 15.51 13.51 -4.96
N LEU A 209 15.54 14.20 -3.82
CA LEU A 209 15.71 13.55 -2.52
C LEU A 209 14.57 12.56 -2.23
N LEU A 210 13.32 12.94 -2.50
CA LEU A 210 12.18 12.03 -2.35
C LEU A 210 12.29 10.80 -3.25
N ALA A 211 12.79 10.93 -4.48
CA ALA A 211 12.99 9.80 -5.38
C ALA A 211 14.09 8.85 -4.87
N ILE A 212 15.18 9.39 -4.33
CA ILE A 212 16.24 8.62 -3.68
C ILE A 212 15.70 7.90 -2.46
N LEU A 213 15.01 8.61 -1.56
CA LEU A 213 14.47 8.05 -0.32
C LEU A 213 13.37 7.01 -0.57
N ALA A 214 12.48 7.21 -1.55
CA ALA A 214 11.41 6.26 -1.83
C ALA A 214 11.95 4.87 -2.20
N PHE A 215 12.98 4.79 -3.03
CA PHE A 215 13.66 3.53 -3.32
C PHE A 215 14.54 3.07 -2.15
N GLY A 216 15.17 3.99 -1.43
CA GLY A 216 15.94 3.67 -0.25
C GLY A 216 15.12 2.96 0.83
N PHE A 217 13.88 3.41 1.06
CA PHE A 217 12.98 2.73 1.98
C PHE A 217 12.50 1.37 1.45
N SER A 218 12.43 1.18 0.13
CA SER A 218 12.27 -0.17 -0.45
C SER A 218 13.46 -1.08 -0.12
N LEU A 219 14.69 -0.57 -0.15
CA LEU A 219 15.87 -1.34 0.24
C LEU A 219 15.91 -1.61 1.75
N ILE A 220 15.55 -0.63 2.58
CA ILE A 220 15.41 -0.81 4.05
C ILE A 220 14.39 -1.91 4.35
N GLY A 221 13.24 -1.88 3.70
CA GLY A 221 12.23 -2.93 3.88
C GLY A 221 12.72 -4.29 3.40
N THR A 222 13.46 -4.36 2.28
CA THR A 222 14.09 -5.59 1.84
C THR A 222 15.08 -6.10 2.89
N PHE A 223 15.83 -5.22 3.54
CA PHE A 223 16.70 -5.55 4.66
C PHE A 223 15.91 -6.10 5.86
N ILE A 224 14.85 -5.42 6.30
CA ILE A 224 14.02 -5.85 7.44
C ILE A 224 13.49 -7.27 7.22
N VAL A 225 12.92 -7.53 6.03
CA VAL A 225 12.32 -8.84 5.70
C VAL A 225 13.37 -9.95 5.61
N ARG A 226 14.59 -9.64 5.09
CA ARG A 226 15.60 -10.66 4.76
C ARG A 226 16.60 -10.93 5.88
N SER A 227 16.86 -9.94 6.71
CA SER A 227 17.76 -10.13 7.86
C SER A 227 17.11 -10.92 9.00
N GLY A 228 15.78 -10.88 9.10
CA GLY A 228 15.05 -11.46 10.23
C GLY A 228 15.38 -10.83 11.58
N LEU A 229 16.01 -9.65 11.59
CA LEU A 229 16.44 -8.97 12.82
C LEU A 229 15.27 -8.42 13.64
N LEU A 230 14.17 -8.06 13.00
CA LEU A 230 12.97 -7.60 13.67
C LEU A 230 11.96 -8.75 13.74
N THR A 231 11.35 -8.93 14.90
CA THR A 231 10.30 -9.92 15.10
C THR A 231 9.07 -9.54 14.27
N SER A 232 8.72 -10.38 13.33
CA SER A 232 7.55 -10.23 12.47
C SER A 232 7.05 -11.62 12.07
N VAL A 233 5.74 -11.78 11.97
CA VAL A 233 5.14 -13.01 11.43
C VAL A 233 5.37 -13.18 9.93
N HIS A 234 5.73 -12.10 9.24
CA HIS A 234 6.10 -12.09 7.82
C HIS A 234 7.61 -12.24 7.59
N ALA A 235 8.41 -12.21 8.67
CA ALA A 235 9.85 -12.37 8.55
C ALA A 235 10.18 -13.84 8.29
N PHE A 236 11.14 -14.05 7.40
CA PHE A 236 11.76 -15.35 7.23
C PHE A 236 12.76 -15.62 8.39
N ALA A 237 13.38 -16.79 8.40
CA ALA A 237 14.38 -17.11 9.41
C ALA A 237 15.51 -16.06 9.46
N ILE A 238 16.09 -15.87 10.63
CA ILE A 238 17.22 -14.95 10.85
C ILE A 238 18.40 -15.38 9.97
N ASP A 239 18.86 -14.47 9.10
CA ASP A 239 19.95 -14.70 8.18
C ASP A 239 20.86 -13.45 8.08
N PRO A 240 21.90 -13.37 8.91
CA PRO A 240 22.79 -12.21 8.95
C PRO A 240 23.55 -11.98 7.64
N GLU A 241 23.93 -13.03 6.90
CA GLU A 241 24.66 -12.89 5.64
C GLU A 241 23.85 -12.17 4.58
N ARG A 242 22.58 -12.54 4.44
CA ARG A 242 21.64 -11.86 3.55
C ARG A 242 21.42 -10.41 3.98
N GLY A 243 21.31 -10.17 5.29
CA GLY A 243 21.18 -8.83 5.85
C GLY A 243 22.38 -7.94 5.49
N VAL A 244 23.60 -8.41 5.73
CA VAL A 244 24.83 -7.66 5.43
C VAL A 244 24.97 -7.37 3.94
N PHE A 245 24.69 -8.34 3.07
CA PHE A 245 24.76 -8.12 1.62
C PHE A 245 23.78 -7.03 1.16
N ILE A 246 22.54 -7.01 1.67
CA ILE A 246 21.58 -5.97 1.35
C ILE A 246 22.02 -4.61 1.88
N LEU A 247 22.64 -4.55 3.08
CA LEU A 247 23.23 -3.31 3.60
C LEU A 247 24.34 -2.79 2.70
N MET A 248 25.17 -3.67 2.11
CA MET A 248 26.20 -3.26 1.13
C MET A 248 25.55 -2.69 -0.15
N ILE A 249 24.52 -3.34 -0.67
CA ILE A 249 23.74 -2.81 -1.83
C ILE A 249 23.17 -1.44 -1.48
N MET A 250 22.52 -1.32 -0.33
CA MET A 250 21.93 -0.07 0.14
C MET A 250 23.00 1.02 0.33
N GLY A 251 24.11 0.70 0.99
CA GLY A 251 25.25 1.62 1.17
C GLY A 251 25.79 2.14 -0.15
N PHE A 252 25.95 1.27 -1.14
CA PHE A 252 26.43 1.64 -2.47
C PHE A 252 25.45 2.55 -3.22
N PHE A 253 24.19 2.13 -3.38
CA PHE A 253 23.20 2.89 -4.17
C PHE A 253 22.73 4.15 -3.42
N MET A 254 22.33 4.02 -2.16
CA MET A 254 21.87 5.15 -1.37
C MET A 254 23.00 6.10 -1.03
N GLY A 255 24.12 5.59 -0.53
CA GLY A 255 25.30 6.38 -0.22
C GLY A 255 25.83 7.10 -1.44
N GLY A 256 26.00 6.41 -2.57
CA GLY A 256 26.44 7.00 -3.83
C GLY A 256 25.47 8.07 -4.33
N ALA A 257 24.16 7.81 -4.28
CA ALA A 257 23.14 8.79 -4.70
C ALA A 257 23.10 10.02 -3.78
N LEU A 258 23.23 9.85 -2.46
CA LEU A 258 23.27 10.97 -1.50
C LEU A 258 24.55 11.80 -1.63
N ILE A 259 25.71 11.17 -1.86
CA ILE A 259 26.97 11.88 -2.16
C ILE A 259 26.80 12.70 -3.44
N LEU A 260 26.28 12.07 -4.51
CA LEU A 260 26.03 12.76 -5.78
C LEU A 260 25.02 13.91 -5.61
N PHE A 261 24.00 13.71 -4.79
CA PHE A 261 23.04 14.75 -4.43
C PHE A 261 23.71 15.92 -3.70
N ALA A 262 24.54 15.63 -2.70
CA ALA A 262 25.25 16.67 -1.95
C ALA A 262 26.16 17.52 -2.86
N LEU A 263 26.86 16.88 -3.81
CA LEU A 263 27.73 17.56 -4.77
C LEU A 263 26.97 18.40 -5.81
N ARG A 264 25.72 18.03 -6.13
CA ARG A 264 24.94 18.63 -7.20
C ARG A 264 23.75 19.48 -6.73
N ALA A 265 23.33 19.38 -5.45
CA ALA A 265 22.15 20.09 -4.94
C ALA A 265 22.24 21.60 -5.11
N GLY A 266 23.43 22.19 -4.91
CA GLY A 266 23.67 23.62 -5.08
C GLY A 266 23.51 24.14 -6.51
N THR A 267 23.56 23.26 -7.52
CA THR A 267 23.35 23.64 -8.93
C THR A 267 21.88 23.62 -9.36
N MET A 268 21.01 23.08 -8.52
CA MET A 268 19.56 22.93 -8.78
C MET A 268 18.80 24.18 -8.30
N GLU A 269 19.03 25.32 -8.93
CA GLU A 269 18.34 26.55 -8.57
C GLU A 269 16.83 26.44 -8.70
N ALA A 270 16.10 26.82 -7.67
CA ALA A 270 14.66 26.98 -7.71
C ALA A 270 14.31 28.39 -8.21
N LYS A 271 13.52 28.48 -9.25
CA LYS A 271 13.03 29.76 -9.77
C LYS A 271 11.69 30.11 -9.14
N GLY A 272 11.64 31.23 -8.43
CA GLY A 272 10.40 31.86 -7.96
C GLY A 272 10.09 31.67 -6.47
N VAL A 273 9.35 32.62 -5.94
CA VAL A 273 8.85 32.64 -4.56
C VAL A 273 7.41 32.12 -4.57
N PHE A 274 7.07 31.26 -3.61
CA PHE A 274 5.69 30.79 -3.42
C PHE A 274 4.91 31.80 -2.55
N GLY A 275 3.67 32.07 -2.94
CA GLY A 275 2.73 32.72 -2.03
C GLY A 275 2.40 31.78 -0.88
N VAL A 276 2.31 32.31 0.35
CA VAL A 276 2.00 31.52 1.55
C VAL A 276 0.69 30.73 1.37
N VAL A 277 -0.32 31.35 0.77
CA VAL A 277 -1.60 30.70 0.44
C VAL A 277 -1.65 30.43 -1.06
N SER A 278 -1.02 29.34 -1.47
CA SER A 278 -0.96 28.90 -2.87
C SER A 278 -1.03 27.36 -2.96
N ARG A 279 -1.35 26.85 -4.13
CA ARG A 279 -1.33 25.40 -4.37
C ARG A 279 0.06 24.80 -4.20
N GLU A 280 1.10 25.57 -4.50
CA GLU A 280 2.49 25.15 -4.34
C GLU A 280 2.86 24.97 -2.86
N SER A 281 2.49 25.92 -2.01
CA SER A 281 2.69 25.80 -0.55
C SER A 281 1.86 24.65 0.02
N ALA A 282 0.65 24.45 -0.50
CA ALA A 282 -0.20 23.32 -0.16
C ALA A 282 0.46 21.97 -0.49
N LEU A 283 1.04 21.84 -1.68
CA LEU A 283 1.75 20.61 -2.08
C LEU A 283 3.04 20.43 -1.27
N LEU A 284 3.74 21.51 -0.90
CA LEU A 284 4.90 21.42 -0.02
C LEU A 284 4.49 20.90 1.38
N THR A 285 3.41 21.43 1.97
CA THR A 285 2.93 20.97 3.28
C THR A 285 2.44 19.52 3.22
N ASN A 286 1.75 19.13 2.14
CA ASN A 286 1.40 17.72 1.90
C ASN A 286 2.64 16.81 1.91
N ASN A 287 3.68 17.21 1.17
CA ASN A 287 4.92 16.44 1.10
C ASN A 287 5.62 16.36 2.46
N LEU A 288 5.61 17.46 3.23
CA LEU A 288 6.18 17.50 4.56
C LEU A 288 5.41 16.56 5.51
N LEU A 289 4.09 16.62 5.52
CA LEU A 289 3.25 15.74 6.35
C LEU A 289 3.48 14.27 6.03
N LEU A 290 3.54 13.90 4.75
CA LEU A 290 3.81 12.53 4.32
C LEU A 290 5.23 12.08 4.68
N ALA A 291 6.24 12.96 4.52
CA ALA A 291 7.62 12.65 4.87
C ALA A 291 7.82 12.51 6.39
N VAL A 292 7.20 13.39 7.19
CA VAL A 292 7.22 13.29 8.66
C VAL A 292 6.49 12.03 9.12
N SER A 293 5.35 11.69 8.53
CA SER A 293 4.63 10.45 8.82
C SER A 293 5.47 9.22 8.51
N CYS A 294 6.17 9.21 7.37
CA CYS A 294 7.13 8.16 7.04
C CYS A 294 8.26 8.05 8.07
N PHE A 295 8.81 9.20 8.49
CA PHE A 295 9.87 9.23 9.50
C PHE A 295 9.39 8.71 10.87
N VAL A 296 8.18 9.05 11.29
CA VAL A 296 7.57 8.52 12.52
C VAL A 296 7.44 7.00 12.45
N VAL A 297 6.94 6.47 11.32
CA VAL A 297 6.83 5.02 11.12
C VAL A 297 8.20 4.37 11.12
N PHE A 298 9.18 4.97 10.48
CA PHE A 298 10.56 4.48 10.43
C PHE A 298 11.19 4.39 11.82
N VAL A 299 11.12 5.49 12.59
CA VAL A 299 11.68 5.53 13.95
C VAL A 299 11.02 4.48 14.84
N GLY A 300 9.68 4.40 14.83
CA GLY A 300 8.97 3.40 15.63
C GLY A 300 9.32 1.96 15.24
N THR A 301 9.48 1.70 13.94
CA THR A 301 9.82 0.35 13.43
C THR A 301 11.25 -0.05 13.78
N MET A 302 12.20 0.89 13.71
CA MET A 302 13.62 0.60 13.98
C MET A 302 13.99 0.73 15.47
N TRP A 303 13.13 1.34 16.29
CA TRP A 303 13.43 1.59 17.70
C TRP A 303 13.73 0.32 18.52
N PRO A 304 13.03 -0.82 18.35
CA PRO A 304 13.40 -2.05 19.05
C PRO A 304 14.85 -2.46 18.82
N LEU A 305 15.33 -2.39 17.57
CA LEU A 305 16.70 -2.72 17.21
C LEU A 305 17.70 -1.74 17.85
N VAL A 306 17.42 -0.45 17.82
CA VAL A 306 18.26 0.57 18.45
C VAL A 306 18.31 0.37 19.97
N ALA A 307 17.17 0.07 20.59
CA ALA A 307 17.09 -0.18 22.03
C ALA A 307 17.88 -1.43 22.46
N GLU A 308 17.82 -2.50 21.67
CA GLU A 308 18.62 -3.71 21.93
C GLU A 308 20.12 -3.45 21.74
N MET A 309 20.52 -2.80 20.64
CA MET A 309 21.94 -2.59 20.32
C MET A 309 22.65 -1.61 21.26
N PHE A 310 21.99 -0.54 21.69
CA PHE A 310 22.64 0.55 22.43
C PHE A 310 22.29 0.59 23.93
N PHE A 311 21.18 -0.02 24.32
CA PHE A 311 20.67 0.05 25.69
C PHE A 311 20.46 -1.33 26.32
N ASP A 312 20.75 -2.43 25.58
CA ASP A 312 20.52 -3.82 26.01
C ASP A 312 19.08 -4.04 26.52
N ARG A 313 18.12 -3.42 25.86
CA ARG A 313 16.70 -3.50 26.21
C ARG A 313 15.88 -4.12 25.09
N LYS A 314 15.29 -5.28 25.37
CA LYS A 314 14.30 -5.88 24.47
C LYS A 314 12.94 -5.21 24.73
N LEU A 315 12.44 -4.53 23.74
CA LEU A 315 11.12 -3.89 23.77
C LEU A 315 10.40 -4.09 22.44
N SER A 316 9.07 -3.98 22.49
CA SER A 316 8.20 -4.02 21.30
C SER A 316 7.51 -2.67 21.15
N VAL A 317 7.44 -2.19 19.92
CA VAL A 317 6.69 -0.98 19.54
C VAL A 317 5.50 -1.43 18.67
N GLY A 318 4.30 -1.15 19.12
CA GLY A 318 3.07 -1.65 18.49
C GLY A 318 2.02 -0.56 18.26
N PRO A 319 0.77 -0.95 17.97
CA PRO A 319 -0.34 -0.06 17.61
C PRO A 319 -0.54 1.16 18.51
N PRO A 320 -0.38 1.10 19.85
CA PRO A 320 -0.58 2.28 20.69
C PRO A 320 0.35 3.43 20.34
N PHE A 321 1.65 3.13 20.07
CA PHE A 321 2.61 4.14 19.67
C PHE A 321 2.28 4.71 18.28
N PHE A 322 2.11 3.83 17.29
CA PHE A 322 1.90 4.26 15.92
C PHE A 322 0.58 5.02 15.75
N ASN A 323 -0.50 4.54 16.35
CA ASN A 323 -1.79 5.22 16.29
C ASN A 323 -1.71 6.64 16.89
N MET A 324 -1.01 6.81 18.01
CA MET A 324 -0.87 8.11 18.66
C MET A 324 0.06 9.05 17.88
N ALA A 325 1.17 8.54 17.35
CA ALA A 325 2.18 9.36 16.69
C ALA A 325 1.85 9.67 15.21
N PHE A 326 1.19 8.76 14.49
CA PHE A 326 0.87 8.89 13.06
C PHE A 326 -0.46 9.62 12.79
N THR A 327 -1.50 9.32 13.59
CA THR A 327 -2.87 9.83 13.36
C THR A 327 -2.96 11.36 13.27
N PRO A 328 -2.29 12.16 14.13
CA PRO A 328 -2.39 13.63 14.06
C PRO A 328 -1.97 14.18 12.69
N PHE A 329 -0.91 13.66 12.09
CA PHE A 329 -0.46 14.08 10.76
C PHE A 329 -1.48 13.74 9.67
N MET A 330 -2.11 12.56 9.77
CA MET A 330 -3.12 12.14 8.81
C MET A 330 -4.44 12.91 8.97
N VAL A 331 -4.81 13.28 10.19
CA VAL A 331 -5.96 14.16 10.43
C VAL A 331 -5.74 15.53 9.78
N VAL A 332 -4.58 16.14 10.00
CA VAL A 332 -4.24 17.43 9.38
C VAL A 332 -4.22 17.29 7.86
N LEU A 333 -3.59 16.25 7.32
CA LEU A 333 -3.57 15.98 5.89
C LEU A 333 -4.98 15.84 5.32
N GLY A 334 -5.84 15.05 5.97
CA GLY A 334 -7.24 14.83 5.56
C GLY A 334 -8.05 16.12 5.56
N LEU A 335 -7.87 16.99 6.55
CA LEU A 335 -8.56 18.29 6.62
C LEU A 335 -8.21 19.23 5.46
N ILE A 336 -6.93 19.31 5.13
CA ILE A 336 -6.45 20.29 4.15
C ILE A 336 -6.50 19.78 2.70
N LEU A 337 -6.52 18.46 2.48
CA LEU A 337 -6.43 17.86 1.15
C LEU A 337 -7.55 18.34 0.19
N PRO A 338 -8.85 18.35 0.53
CA PRO A 338 -9.90 18.84 -0.38
C PRO A 338 -9.75 20.32 -0.71
N VAL A 339 -9.33 21.14 0.26
CA VAL A 339 -9.08 22.57 0.04
C VAL A 339 -7.96 22.75 -0.99
N TRP A 340 -6.86 22.05 -0.81
CA TRP A 340 -5.69 22.16 -1.68
C TRP A 340 -5.91 21.59 -3.07
N ALA A 341 -6.67 20.49 -3.17
CA ALA A 341 -7.01 19.89 -4.47
C ALA A 341 -7.75 20.87 -5.39
N MET A 342 -8.50 21.82 -4.82
CA MET A 342 -9.31 22.82 -5.52
C MET A 342 -8.62 24.17 -5.69
N MET A 343 -7.44 24.40 -5.05
CA MET A 343 -6.70 25.66 -5.20
C MET A 343 -6.15 25.81 -6.63
N PRO A 344 -6.31 27.00 -7.25
CA PRO A 344 -5.62 27.32 -8.49
C PRO A 344 -4.13 27.55 -8.24
N LEU A 345 -3.32 27.34 -9.27
CA LEU A 345 -1.90 27.72 -9.23
C LEU A 345 -1.76 29.26 -9.16
N LYS A 346 -0.87 29.75 -8.30
CA LYS A 346 -0.53 31.20 -8.11
C LYS A 346 -1.60 32.08 -7.45
N ARG A 347 -2.76 31.60 -7.05
CA ARG A 347 -3.83 32.43 -6.53
C ARG A 347 -4.48 31.80 -5.30
N ALA A 348 -5.03 32.64 -4.44
CA ALA A 348 -5.89 32.20 -3.34
C ALA A 348 -7.14 31.49 -3.86
N LEU A 349 -7.83 30.78 -2.97
CA LEU A 349 -9.06 30.04 -3.28
C LEU A 349 -10.09 30.96 -3.97
N SER A 350 -10.51 30.59 -5.17
CA SER A 350 -11.52 31.38 -5.89
C SER A 350 -12.90 31.15 -5.28
N SER A 351 -13.79 32.14 -5.42
CA SER A 351 -15.20 32.02 -5.01
C SER A 351 -15.90 30.81 -5.67
N ARG A 352 -15.44 30.40 -6.85
CA ARG A 352 -15.93 29.19 -7.54
C ARG A 352 -15.59 27.90 -6.82
N ALA A 353 -14.39 27.81 -6.23
CA ALA A 353 -13.98 26.64 -5.47
C ALA A 353 -14.52 26.68 -4.03
N ALA A 354 -14.68 27.85 -3.45
CA ALA A 354 -15.21 28.01 -2.09
C ALA A 354 -16.65 27.50 -1.93
N ARG A 355 -17.49 27.67 -2.96
CA ARG A 355 -18.91 27.24 -2.89
C ARG A 355 -19.06 25.72 -2.72
N PRO A 356 -18.51 24.85 -3.61
CA PRO A 356 -18.61 23.40 -3.43
C PRO A 356 -17.90 22.92 -2.16
N LEU A 357 -16.80 23.55 -1.73
CA LEU A 357 -16.15 23.24 -0.45
C LEU A 357 -17.05 23.49 0.77
N ARG A 358 -17.82 24.59 0.78
CA ARG A 358 -18.76 24.85 1.88
C ARG A 358 -19.84 23.77 1.97
N TYR A 359 -20.41 23.36 0.84
CA TYR A 359 -21.39 22.26 0.82
C TYR A 359 -20.77 20.93 1.25
N ALA A 360 -19.57 20.60 0.74
CA ALA A 360 -18.85 19.41 1.15
C ALA A 360 -18.58 19.41 2.67
N PHE A 361 -18.17 20.57 3.23
CA PHE A 361 -17.91 20.71 4.66
C PHE A 361 -19.18 20.52 5.51
N VAL A 362 -20.28 21.16 5.13
CA VAL A 362 -21.56 21.05 5.86
C VAL A 362 -22.08 19.61 5.81
N LEU A 363 -22.02 18.94 4.64
CA LEU A 363 -22.44 17.56 4.52
C LEU A 363 -21.52 16.61 5.32
N ALA A 364 -20.21 16.83 5.29
CA ALA A 364 -19.26 16.05 6.08
C ALA A 364 -19.49 16.24 7.58
N LEU A 365 -19.76 17.49 8.01
CA LEU A 365 -20.09 17.80 9.40
C LEU A 365 -21.40 17.13 9.84
N ALA A 366 -22.41 17.15 9.00
CA ALA A 366 -23.67 16.45 9.25
C ALA A 366 -23.47 14.94 9.36
N PHE A 367 -22.61 14.36 8.50
CA PHE A 367 -22.30 12.94 8.53
C PHE A 367 -21.50 12.56 9.79
N GLY A 368 -20.51 13.36 10.18
CA GLY A 368 -19.77 13.16 11.44
C GLY A 368 -20.66 13.35 12.66
N GLY A 369 -21.58 14.35 12.63
CA GLY A 369 -22.57 14.58 13.68
C GLY A 369 -23.57 13.42 13.82
N LEU A 370 -24.02 12.85 12.69
CA LEU A 370 -24.85 11.64 12.69
C LEU A 370 -24.11 10.46 13.31
N ALA A 371 -22.86 10.23 12.89
CA ALA A 371 -22.01 9.18 13.46
C ALA A 371 -21.81 9.37 14.96
N TRP A 372 -21.62 10.62 15.42
CA TRP A 372 -21.54 10.94 16.85
C TRP A 372 -22.84 10.65 17.59
N ALA A 373 -23.98 11.04 17.03
CA ALA A 373 -25.30 10.78 17.63
C ALA A 373 -25.61 9.28 17.75
N MET A 374 -25.16 8.47 16.79
CA MET A 374 -25.33 7.00 16.80
C MET A 374 -24.33 6.28 17.72
N ASN A 375 -23.24 6.93 18.10
CA ASN A 375 -22.13 6.30 18.82
C ASN A 375 -22.32 6.24 20.35
N THR A 376 -23.47 6.58 20.88
CA THR A 376 -23.77 6.53 22.33
C THR A 376 -22.67 7.10 23.25
N GLY A 377 -21.89 8.06 22.77
CA GLY A 377 -20.93 8.87 23.54
C GLY A 377 -19.59 8.23 23.88
N ARG A 378 -19.23 7.07 23.30
CA ARG A 378 -18.03 6.31 23.73
C ARG A 378 -16.68 6.76 23.13
N SER A 379 -16.64 7.34 21.94
CA SER A 379 -15.40 7.76 21.29
C SER A 379 -15.64 8.91 20.32
N LEU A 380 -14.74 9.88 20.29
CA LEU A 380 -14.74 10.94 19.27
C LEU A 380 -13.96 10.55 18.00
N ILE A 381 -13.13 9.50 18.06
CA ILE A 381 -12.27 9.08 16.95
C ILE A 381 -13.12 8.58 15.77
N GLY A 382 -14.14 7.77 16.03
CA GLY A 382 -15.06 7.29 14.99
C GLY A 382 -15.80 8.40 14.25
N PRO A 383 -16.52 9.29 14.96
CA PRO A 383 -17.17 10.44 14.35
C PRO A 383 -16.22 11.38 13.60
N MET A 384 -15.01 11.59 14.13
CA MET A 384 -13.97 12.38 13.44
C MET A 384 -13.50 11.69 12.16
N GLY A 385 -13.26 10.38 12.19
CA GLY A 385 -12.90 9.61 11.01
C GLY A 385 -14.04 9.58 9.97
N ALA A 386 -15.29 9.48 10.42
CA ALA A 386 -16.47 9.57 9.56
C ALA A 386 -16.59 10.96 8.90
N PHE A 387 -16.38 12.04 9.68
CA PHE A 387 -16.30 13.39 9.14
C PHE A 387 -15.18 13.52 8.08
N LEU A 388 -13.96 13.09 8.39
CA LEU A 388 -12.82 13.20 7.47
C LEU A 388 -13.03 12.38 6.19
N GLY A 389 -13.54 11.16 6.31
CA GLY A 389 -13.85 10.32 5.16
C GLY A 389 -14.91 10.95 4.25
N ALA A 390 -16.02 11.42 4.82
CA ALA A 390 -17.04 12.14 4.08
C ALA A 390 -16.51 13.44 3.46
N TRP A 391 -15.67 14.20 4.20
CA TRP A 391 -15.03 15.43 3.72
C TRP A 391 -14.14 15.18 2.50
N LEU A 392 -13.35 14.10 2.47
CA LEU A 392 -12.52 13.72 1.34
C LEU A 392 -13.36 13.31 0.13
N VAL A 393 -14.39 12.49 0.33
CA VAL A 393 -15.29 12.04 -0.76
C VAL A 393 -16.06 13.21 -1.37
N MET A 394 -16.70 14.02 -0.52
CA MET A 394 -17.48 15.18 -0.97
C MET A 394 -16.58 16.26 -1.58
N GLY A 395 -15.37 16.44 -1.04
CA GLY A 395 -14.37 17.35 -1.58
C GLY A 395 -13.89 16.93 -2.97
N ALA A 396 -13.65 15.65 -3.19
CA ALA A 396 -13.30 15.10 -4.50
C ALA A 396 -14.43 15.30 -5.53
N ALA A 397 -15.68 15.05 -5.15
CA ALA A 397 -16.86 15.33 -5.97
C ALA A 397 -16.97 16.83 -6.28
N GLY A 398 -16.75 17.69 -5.28
CA GLY A 398 -16.73 19.14 -5.42
C GLY A 398 -15.65 19.65 -6.38
N ASP A 399 -14.45 19.04 -6.36
CA ASP A 399 -13.38 19.36 -7.30
C ASP A 399 -13.81 19.08 -8.76
N LEU A 400 -14.40 17.93 -9.04
CA LEU A 400 -14.95 17.61 -10.37
C LEU A 400 -16.06 18.58 -10.77
N ALA A 401 -17.01 18.83 -9.87
CA ALA A 401 -18.11 19.75 -10.13
C ALA A 401 -17.62 21.17 -10.45
N SER A 402 -16.61 21.68 -9.72
CA SER A 402 -16.04 23.01 -9.94
C SER A 402 -15.42 23.19 -11.33
N ARG A 403 -14.96 22.09 -11.94
CA ARG A 403 -14.33 22.07 -13.27
C ARG A 403 -15.34 22.13 -14.41
N THR A 404 -16.62 21.88 -14.15
CA THR A 404 -17.67 21.92 -15.18
C THR A 404 -18.13 23.36 -15.53
N GLY A 405 -17.79 24.36 -14.73
CA GLY A 405 -18.11 25.76 -14.97
C GLY A 405 -18.77 26.46 -13.78
N GLN A 406 -19.42 27.62 -13.99
CA GLN A 406 -20.10 28.35 -12.93
C GLN A 406 -21.37 27.65 -12.44
N ARG A 407 -22.07 26.96 -13.34
CA ARG A 407 -23.18 26.06 -13.04
C ARG A 407 -22.72 24.64 -13.35
N PHE A 408 -23.14 23.70 -12.54
CA PHE A 408 -22.88 22.29 -12.78
C PHE A 408 -23.41 21.87 -14.15
N ASN A 409 -22.59 21.20 -14.94
CA ASN A 409 -22.94 20.73 -16.27
C ASN A 409 -22.49 19.27 -16.44
N ALA A 410 -23.43 18.35 -16.43
CA ALA A 410 -23.18 16.91 -16.54
C ALA A 410 -22.47 16.55 -17.86
N ALA A 411 -22.85 17.17 -18.99
CA ALA A 411 -22.20 16.89 -20.27
C ALA A 411 -20.72 17.31 -20.28
N ARG A 412 -20.37 18.38 -19.58
CA ARG A 412 -18.96 18.77 -19.39
C ARG A 412 -18.22 17.86 -18.44
N LEU A 413 -18.89 17.34 -17.43
CA LEU A 413 -18.28 16.40 -16.47
C LEU A 413 -17.68 15.19 -17.19
N PHE A 414 -18.43 14.56 -18.10
CA PHE A 414 -17.95 13.40 -18.88
C PHE A 414 -16.86 13.75 -19.90
N ARG A 415 -16.68 15.03 -20.22
CA ARG A 415 -15.62 15.51 -21.11
C ARG A 415 -14.34 15.95 -20.39
N LEU A 416 -14.30 15.86 -19.05
CA LEU A 416 -13.10 16.18 -18.30
C LEU A 416 -11.98 15.19 -18.64
N PRO A 417 -10.72 15.64 -18.60
CA PRO A 417 -9.56 14.78 -18.81
C PRO A 417 -9.54 13.60 -17.82
N ARG A 418 -9.05 12.45 -18.28
CA ARG A 418 -8.94 11.24 -17.45
C ARG A 418 -8.11 11.46 -16.18
N ALA A 419 -7.06 12.29 -16.24
CA ALA A 419 -6.25 12.61 -15.06
C ALA A 419 -7.01 13.44 -14.01
N ASP A 420 -8.03 14.23 -14.40
CA ASP A 420 -8.86 14.94 -13.44
C ASP A 420 -9.81 13.99 -12.72
N TRP A 421 -10.42 13.05 -13.44
CA TRP A 421 -11.17 11.95 -12.88
C TRP A 421 -10.30 11.05 -11.99
N GLY A 422 -9.13 10.65 -12.50
CA GLY A 422 -8.20 9.79 -11.76
C GLY A 422 -7.79 10.39 -10.42
N LYS A 423 -7.46 11.69 -10.39
CA LYS A 423 -7.17 12.40 -9.15
C LYS A 423 -8.36 12.38 -8.19
N ALA A 424 -9.57 12.69 -8.66
CA ALA A 424 -10.74 12.75 -7.81
C ALA A 424 -11.11 11.37 -7.26
N VAL A 425 -11.06 10.33 -8.09
CA VAL A 425 -11.34 8.95 -7.68
C VAL A 425 -10.30 8.47 -6.66
N ALA A 426 -9.01 8.78 -6.84
CA ALA A 426 -7.98 8.42 -5.89
C ALA A 426 -8.16 9.11 -4.52
N HIS A 427 -8.49 10.41 -4.52
CA HIS A 427 -8.75 11.14 -3.26
C HIS A 427 -10.06 10.69 -2.59
N ALA A 428 -11.10 10.38 -3.36
CA ALA A 428 -12.32 9.78 -2.82
C ALA A 428 -12.05 8.39 -2.23
N GLY A 429 -11.21 7.58 -2.90
CA GLY A 429 -10.78 6.27 -2.41
C GLY A 429 -10.12 6.36 -1.03
N LEU A 430 -9.23 7.34 -0.82
CA LEU A 430 -8.65 7.59 0.50
C LEU A 430 -9.74 7.90 1.54
N GLY A 431 -10.75 8.72 1.19
CA GLY A 431 -11.87 9.01 2.08
C GLY A 431 -12.70 7.76 2.41
N VAL A 432 -12.93 6.90 1.44
CA VAL A 432 -13.64 5.61 1.63
C VAL A 432 -12.84 4.68 2.55
N THR A 433 -11.51 4.58 2.36
CA THR A 433 -10.64 3.84 3.29
C THR A 433 -10.74 4.38 4.71
N MET A 434 -10.71 5.71 4.89
CA MET A 434 -10.84 6.33 6.22
C MET A 434 -12.18 6.04 6.89
N LEU A 435 -13.27 5.95 6.12
CA LEU A 435 -14.59 5.53 6.65
C LEU A 435 -14.53 4.08 7.16
N GLY A 436 -13.91 3.18 6.41
CA GLY A 436 -13.72 1.79 6.82
C GLY A 436 -12.87 1.67 8.10
N VAL A 437 -11.74 2.37 8.14
CA VAL A 437 -10.87 2.41 9.34
C VAL A 437 -11.62 2.96 10.55
N ALA A 438 -12.37 4.06 10.40
CA ALA A 438 -13.16 4.63 11.48
C ALA A 438 -14.22 3.66 11.99
N GLY A 439 -14.89 2.94 11.07
CA GLY A 439 -15.92 1.96 11.40
C GLY A 439 -15.38 0.80 12.24
N ILE A 440 -14.35 0.12 11.76
CA ILE A 440 -13.79 -1.04 12.45
C ILE A 440 -13.11 -0.65 13.76
N THR A 441 -12.37 0.45 13.82
CA THR A 441 -11.67 0.84 15.05
C THR A 441 -12.58 1.37 16.16
N SER A 442 -13.77 1.86 15.82
CA SER A 442 -14.64 2.52 16.79
C SER A 442 -15.88 1.72 17.17
N TRP A 443 -16.37 0.87 16.29
CA TRP A 443 -17.68 0.20 16.48
C TRP A 443 -17.64 -1.31 16.36
N GLN A 444 -16.46 -1.91 16.32
CA GLN A 444 -16.31 -3.36 16.39
C GLN A 444 -16.82 -3.89 17.73
N SER A 445 -17.51 -5.02 17.70
CA SER A 445 -17.88 -5.80 18.89
C SER A 445 -17.34 -7.22 18.80
N GLU A 446 -17.08 -7.81 19.95
CA GLU A 446 -16.54 -9.15 20.12
C GLU A 446 -17.36 -9.91 21.15
N ASP A 447 -17.59 -11.20 20.88
CA ASP A 447 -18.17 -12.15 21.81
C ASP A 447 -17.34 -13.44 21.80
N ILE A 448 -17.02 -13.95 23.00
CA ILE A 448 -16.30 -15.21 23.18
C ILE A 448 -17.12 -16.07 24.11
N ARG A 449 -17.49 -17.25 23.64
CA ARG A 449 -18.29 -18.20 24.46
C ARG A 449 -18.01 -19.65 24.13
N VAL A 450 -18.54 -20.54 24.93
CA VAL A 450 -18.69 -21.96 24.61
C VAL A 450 -20.07 -22.16 24.02
N ALA A 451 -20.13 -22.49 22.71
CA ALA A 451 -21.38 -22.77 22.00
C ALA A 451 -21.71 -24.27 22.11
N GLN A 452 -22.95 -24.59 22.46
CA GLN A 452 -23.48 -25.96 22.41
C GLN A 452 -24.10 -26.19 21.03
N LEU A 453 -24.08 -27.44 20.57
CA LEU A 453 -24.68 -27.81 19.28
C LEU A 453 -26.20 -27.58 19.34
N GLY A 454 -26.71 -26.86 18.31
CA GLY A 454 -28.14 -26.56 18.18
C GLY A 454 -28.67 -25.45 19.09
N GLU A 455 -27.86 -24.90 20.00
CA GLU A 455 -28.29 -23.81 20.87
C GLU A 455 -27.99 -22.45 20.24
N PRO A 456 -29.03 -21.61 19.94
CA PRO A 456 -28.83 -20.30 19.40
C PRO A 456 -28.34 -19.31 20.46
N PHE A 457 -27.51 -18.33 20.01
CA PHE A 457 -27.10 -17.19 20.82
C PHE A 457 -27.05 -15.91 20.03
N ASP A 458 -27.26 -14.78 20.70
CA ASP A 458 -27.32 -13.47 20.04
C ASP A 458 -26.03 -12.68 20.23
N VAL A 459 -25.56 -12.06 19.14
CA VAL A 459 -24.43 -11.13 19.11
C VAL A 459 -24.77 -9.93 18.24
N ALA A 460 -24.89 -8.75 18.85
CA ALA A 460 -25.10 -7.46 18.17
C ALA A 460 -26.22 -7.48 17.10
N GLY A 461 -27.33 -8.16 17.39
CA GLY A 461 -28.52 -8.23 16.52
C GLY A 461 -28.48 -9.35 15.48
N TYR A 462 -27.54 -10.28 15.62
CA TYR A 462 -27.49 -11.53 14.86
C TYR A 462 -27.70 -12.71 15.80
N THR A 463 -28.47 -13.69 15.38
CA THR A 463 -28.61 -14.98 16.04
C THR A 463 -27.68 -15.99 15.35
N ILE A 464 -26.84 -16.65 16.12
CA ILE A 464 -25.80 -17.58 15.65
C ILE A 464 -26.08 -18.93 16.26
N THR A 465 -26.13 -19.96 15.45
CA THR A 465 -26.35 -21.35 15.91
C THR A 465 -25.22 -22.24 15.36
N LEU A 466 -24.51 -22.91 16.24
CA LEU A 466 -23.56 -23.97 15.86
C LEU A 466 -24.36 -25.25 15.63
N ASP A 467 -24.65 -25.56 14.36
CA ASP A 467 -25.50 -26.67 14.00
C ASP A 467 -24.79 -28.01 14.14
N ASP A 468 -23.52 -28.06 13.68
CA ASP A 468 -22.73 -29.28 13.65
C ASP A 468 -21.23 -28.99 13.58
N VAL A 469 -20.41 -29.98 13.94
CA VAL A 469 -18.95 -29.96 13.75
C VAL A 469 -18.52 -31.30 13.21
N ARG A 470 -17.84 -31.30 12.04
CA ARG A 470 -17.42 -32.54 11.37
C ARG A 470 -15.96 -32.45 10.95
N GLU A 471 -15.34 -33.62 10.84
CA GLU A 471 -14.08 -33.77 10.11
C GLU A 471 -14.36 -33.83 8.62
N VAL A 472 -13.64 -33.01 7.86
CA VAL A 472 -13.73 -32.91 6.38
C VAL A 472 -12.33 -33.02 5.80
N GLU A 473 -12.18 -33.87 4.81
CA GLU A 473 -10.91 -34.01 4.09
C GLU A 473 -10.81 -32.93 3.00
N GLY A 474 -9.75 -32.11 3.05
CA GLY A 474 -9.39 -31.13 2.04
C GLY A 474 -8.37 -31.66 1.02
N PRO A 475 -7.93 -30.84 0.05
CA PRO A 475 -7.00 -31.27 -0.99
C PRO A 475 -5.66 -31.80 -0.46
N ASN A 476 -5.13 -31.22 0.62
CA ASN A 476 -3.88 -31.62 1.25
C ASN A 476 -3.89 -31.32 2.78
N TYR A 477 -5.07 -31.26 3.37
CA TYR A 477 -5.26 -31.04 4.82
C TYR A 477 -6.47 -31.82 5.34
N LEU A 478 -6.52 -32.01 6.64
CA LEU A 478 -7.70 -32.46 7.37
C LEU A 478 -8.29 -31.25 8.11
N SER A 479 -9.60 -31.10 8.06
CA SER A 479 -10.30 -29.95 8.65
C SER A 479 -11.32 -30.41 9.68
N THR A 480 -11.29 -29.81 10.86
CA THR A 480 -12.43 -29.79 11.78
C THR A 480 -13.27 -28.58 11.42
N MET A 481 -14.39 -28.79 10.75
CA MET A 481 -15.25 -27.74 10.19
C MET A 481 -16.50 -27.55 11.02
N GLY A 482 -16.75 -26.33 11.48
CA GLY A 482 -18.01 -25.93 12.09
C GLY A 482 -19.04 -25.53 11.04
N PHE A 483 -20.26 -25.98 11.19
CA PHE A 483 -21.41 -25.54 10.41
C PHE A 483 -22.24 -24.60 11.27
N ILE A 484 -22.33 -23.34 10.86
CA ILE A 484 -22.95 -22.29 11.64
C ILE A 484 -24.01 -21.59 10.83
N THR A 485 -25.25 -21.61 11.31
CA THR A 485 -26.35 -20.81 10.77
C THR A 485 -26.31 -19.41 11.37
N LEU A 486 -26.27 -18.41 10.50
CA LEU A 486 -26.39 -17.01 10.84
C LEU A 486 -27.78 -16.52 10.47
N ALA A 487 -28.53 -15.97 11.45
CA ALA A 487 -29.86 -15.43 11.23
C ALA A 487 -29.93 -13.97 11.73
N GLN A 488 -30.87 -13.21 11.18
CA GLN A 488 -31.22 -11.86 11.62
C GLN A 488 -32.73 -11.70 11.56
N ASP A 489 -33.33 -11.16 12.61
CA ASP A 489 -34.80 -10.97 12.72
C ASP A 489 -35.60 -12.26 12.44
N GLY A 490 -35.05 -13.40 12.86
CA GLY A 490 -35.66 -14.73 12.68
C GLY A 490 -35.53 -15.33 11.28
N GLN A 491 -34.81 -14.66 10.37
CA GLN A 491 -34.53 -15.19 9.01
C GLN A 491 -33.07 -15.61 8.88
N GLU A 492 -32.83 -16.79 8.33
CA GLU A 492 -31.48 -17.23 7.96
C GLU A 492 -30.94 -16.34 6.84
N ILE A 493 -29.74 -15.80 7.03
CA ILE A 493 -29.05 -14.91 6.07
C ILE A 493 -27.81 -15.55 5.46
N ALA A 494 -27.16 -16.47 6.18
CA ALA A 494 -25.96 -17.15 5.69
C ALA A 494 -25.67 -18.42 6.49
N GLN A 495 -24.94 -19.33 5.85
CA GLN A 495 -24.25 -20.44 6.52
C GLN A 495 -22.75 -20.18 6.48
N LEU A 496 -22.11 -20.19 7.65
CA LEU A 496 -20.67 -19.99 7.83
C LEU A 496 -20.00 -21.34 8.08
N ARG A 497 -18.74 -21.44 7.64
CA ARG A 497 -17.95 -22.66 7.78
C ARG A 497 -16.55 -22.33 8.30
N PRO A 498 -16.40 -21.94 9.58
CA PRO A 498 -15.07 -21.79 10.16
C PRO A 498 -14.40 -23.17 10.30
N GLU A 499 -13.09 -23.20 10.09
CA GLU A 499 -12.32 -24.44 10.09
C GLU A 499 -11.06 -24.35 10.95
N LYS A 500 -10.68 -25.50 11.54
CA LYS A 500 -9.32 -25.75 12.00
C LYS A 500 -8.71 -26.81 11.09
N ARG A 501 -7.71 -26.42 10.33
CA ARG A 501 -7.02 -27.32 9.38
C ARG A 501 -5.73 -27.83 10.00
N ILE A 502 -5.39 -29.08 9.70
CA ILE A 502 -4.09 -29.68 9.97
C ILE A 502 -3.52 -30.14 8.65
N TYR A 503 -2.34 -29.68 8.33
CA TYR A 503 -1.61 -30.07 7.13
C TYR A 503 -0.65 -31.23 7.46
N PRO A 504 -0.92 -32.48 7.02
CA PRO A 504 -0.16 -33.66 7.46
C PRO A 504 1.32 -33.62 7.07
N VAL A 505 1.64 -33.03 5.92
CA VAL A 505 3.04 -32.94 5.45
C VAL A 505 3.83 -31.90 6.25
N ALA A 506 3.28 -30.70 6.41
CA ALA A 506 3.94 -29.62 7.14
C ALA A 506 3.83 -29.76 8.67
N GLN A 507 2.96 -30.65 9.18
CA GLN A 507 2.64 -30.83 10.60
C GLN A 507 2.23 -29.52 11.29
N MET A 508 1.51 -28.67 10.58
CA MET A 508 1.14 -27.32 11.02
C MET A 508 -0.37 -27.14 11.02
N PRO A 509 -0.98 -26.63 12.11
CA PRO A 509 -2.38 -26.23 12.13
C PRO A 509 -2.56 -24.81 11.59
N THR A 510 -3.72 -24.55 10.92
CA THR A 510 -4.23 -23.21 10.64
C THR A 510 -5.66 -23.07 11.12
N THR A 511 -6.14 -21.83 11.21
CA THR A 511 -7.52 -21.53 11.61
C THR A 511 -8.13 -20.61 10.56
N GLU A 512 -9.19 -21.09 9.92
CA GLU A 512 -9.93 -20.38 8.88
C GLU A 512 -11.21 -19.80 9.45
N ALA A 513 -11.45 -18.53 9.25
CA ALA A 513 -12.67 -17.90 9.72
C ALA A 513 -13.85 -18.12 8.76
N GLY A 514 -15.03 -18.36 9.31
CA GLY A 514 -16.29 -18.23 8.56
C GLY A 514 -16.71 -16.76 8.55
N ILE A 515 -16.75 -16.12 7.37
CA ILE A 515 -17.05 -14.70 7.27
C ILE A 515 -18.26 -14.47 6.37
N HIS A 516 -19.25 -13.74 6.88
CA HIS A 516 -20.32 -13.17 6.07
C HIS A 516 -19.99 -11.72 5.75
N TYR A 517 -19.62 -11.48 4.50
CA TYR A 517 -19.25 -10.16 4.00
C TYR A 517 -20.45 -9.34 3.58
N ASN A 518 -20.58 -8.11 4.06
CA ASN A 518 -21.48 -7.14 3.48
C ASN A 518 -20.95 -5.69 3.58
N LEU A 519 -21.61 -4.74 2.91
CA LEU A 519 -21.16 -3.35 2.90
C LEU A 519 -21.38 -2.60 4.21
N ALA A 520 -22.28 -3.08 5.07
CA ALA A 520 -22.55 -2.43 6.36
C ALA A 520 -21.64 -2.97 7.47
N ARG A 521 -21.45 -4.30 7.51
CA ARG A 521 -20.64 -4.96 8.55
C ARG A 521 -20.36 -6.41 8.18
N ASP A 522 -19.19 -6.90 8.53
CA ASP A 522 -18.88 -8.31 8.44
C ASP A 522 -19.22 -9.02 9.75
N VAL A 523 -19.76 -10.23 9.64
CA VAL A 523 -19.87 -11.19 10.72
C VAL A 523 -18.75 -12.21 10.57
N TYR A 524 -17.82 -12.21 11.49
CA TYR A 524 -16.60 -13.02 11.45
C TYR A 524 -16.62 -14.01 12.60
N VAL A 525 -16.61 -15.31 12.31
CA VAL A 525 -16.73 -16.38 13.31
C VAL A 525 -15.53 -17.32 13.20
N VAL A 526 -14.95 -17.63 14.34
CA VAL A 526 -13.85 -18.60 14.49
C VAL A 526 -14.31 -19.72 15.42
N ILE A 527 -14.01 -20.96 15.04
CA ILE A 527 -14.17 -22.13 15.90
C ILE A 527 -12.83 -22.49 16.54
N GLY A 528 -12.84 -22.68 17.86
CA GLY A 528 -11.70 -23.11 18.66
C GLY A 528 -11.75 -24.59 18.99
N ASP A 529 -11.21 -24.97 20.15
CA ASP A 529 -11.13 -26.34 20.61
C ASP A 529 -12.43 -26.78 21.31
N PRO A 530 -12.75 -28.09 21.30
CA PRO A 530 -13.84 -28.64 22.10
C PRO A 530 -13.53 -28.47 23.59
N GLN A 531 -14.55 -28.18 24.38
CA GLN A 531 -14.41 -27.92 25.79
C GLN A 531 -14.73 -29.19 26.60
N GLN A 532 -14.04 -29.37 27.75
CA GLN A 532 -14.23 -30.56 28.62
C GLN A 532 -15.65 -30.72 29.14
N ALA A 533 -16.36 -29.61 29.35
CA ALA A 533 -17.75 -29.58 29.79
C ALA A 533 -18.76 -29.76 28.64
N GLY A 534 -18.30 -30.06 27.43
CA GLY A 534 -19.09 -30.10 26.20
C GLY A 534 -19.13 -28.77 25.48
N GLY A 535 -19.50 -28.78 24.19
CA GLY A 535 -19.53 -27.61 23.32
C GLY A 535 -18.16 -27.22 22.75
N TRP A 536 -18.13 -26.11 22.01
CA TRP A 536 -16.96 -25.62 21.32
C TRP A 536 -16.69 -24.16 21.66
N ALA A 537 -15.44 -23.79 21.81
CA ALA A 537 -15.07 -22.38 21.91
C ALA A 537 -15.42 -21.70 20.59
N VAL A 538 -16.26 -20.67 20.61
CA VAL A 538 -16.62 -19.87 19.45
C VAL A 538 -16.33 -18.41 19.74
N ARG A 539 -15.66 -17.77 18.80
CA ARG A 539 -15.33 -16.35 18.88
C ARG A 539 -15.97 -15.63 17.70
N THR A 540 -16.80 -14.66 18.01
CA THR A 540 -17.58 -13.91 17.01
C THR A 540 -17.21 -12.44 17.06
N TYR A 541 -17.00 -11.85 15.87
CA TYR A 541 -16.78 -10.42 15.72
C TYR A 541 -17.82 -9.84 14.77
N ILE A 542 -18.35 -8.68 15.13
CA ILE A 542 -19.13 -7.84 14.23
C ILE A 542 -18.28 -6.62 13.90
N LYS A 543 -17.95 -6.46 12.61
CA LYS A 543 -16.98 -5.47 12.13
C LYS A 543 -17.63 -4.50 11.13
N PRO A 544 -18.07 -3.33 11.59
CA PRO A 544 -18.72 -2.35 10.72
C PRO A 544 -17.78 -1.74 9.70
N LEU A 545 -18.26 -1.58 8.48
CA LEU A 545 -17.62 -0.88 7.36
C LEU A 545 -16.25 -1.43 6.95
N THR A 546 -15.89 -2.63 7.36
CA THR A 546 -14.55 -3.20 7.11
C THR A 546 -14.20 -3.24 5.62
N ASN A 547 -15.14 -3.69 4.77
CA ASN A 547 -14.94 -3.80 3.32
C ASN A 547 -14.63 -2.46 2.65
N TRP A 548 -15.00 -1.33 3.28
CA TRP A 548 -14.71 0.00 2.74
C TRP A 548 -13.22 0.32 2.72
N ILE A 549 -12.42 -0.36 3.56
CA ILE A 549 -10.95 -0.22 3.54
C ILE A 549 -10.41 -0.63 2.17
N TRP A 550 -10.75 -1.83 1.72
CA TRP A 550 -10.25 -2.38 0.45
C TRP A 550 -10.94 -1.79 -0.77
N ILE A 551 -12.23 -1.46 -0.67
CA ILE A 551 -12.96 -0.69 -1.71
C ILE A 551 -12.27 0.64 -1.93
N GLY A 552 -11.88 1.35 -0.86
CA GLY A 552 -11.15 2.61 -0.95
C GLY A 552 -9.78 2.45 -1.61
N CYS A 553 -9.02 1.39 -1.27
CA CYS A 553 -7.77 1.07 -1.92
C CYS A 553 -7.95 0.73 -3.42
N ALA A 554 -9.00 -0.01 -3.77
CA ALA A 554 -9.35 -0.29 -5.15
C ALA A 554 -9.69 0.99 -5.93
N LEU A 555 -10.44 1.92 -5.32
CA LEU A 555 -10.71 3.24 -5.89
C LEU A 555 -9.44 4.08 -6.07
N MET A 556 -8.52 4.08 -5.08
CA MET A 556 -7.22 4.75 -5.20
C MET A 556 -6.44 4.21 -6.41
N SER A 557 -6.38 2.90 -6.55
CA SER A 557 -5.69 2.23 -7.65
C SER A 557 -6.35 2.50 -9.00
N LEU A 558 -7.68 2.43 -9.07
CA LEU A 558 -8.45 2.80 -10.27
C LEU A 558 -8.19 4.25 -10.68
N GLY A 559 -8.19 5.17 -9.71
CA GLY A 559 -7.85 6.58 -9.95
C GLY A 559 -6.46 6.77 -10.52
N GLY A 560 -5.48 6.00 -10.03
CA GLY A 560 -4.12 5.96 -10.54
C GLY A 560 -4.07 5.43 -11.98
N PHE A 561 -4.72 4.31 -12.30
CA PHE A 561 -4.79 3.77 -13.66
C PHE A 561 -5.51 4.73 -14.64
N LEU A 562 -6.59 5.37 -14.22
CA LEU A 562 -7.25 6.41 -15.01
C LEU A 562 -6.28 7.55 -15.34
N SER A 563 -5.50 8.00 -14.36
CA SER A 563 -4.48 9.02 -14.57
C SER A 563 -3.39 8.55 -15.53
N LEU A 564 -2.87 7.32 -15.39
CA LEU A 564 -1.88 6.74 -16.31
C LEU A 564 -2.40 6.60 -17.74
N SER A 565 -3.69 6.37 -17.91
CA SER A 565 -4.33 6.25 -19.24
C SER A 565 -4.50 7.58 -19.97
N ASP A 566 -4.24 8.74 -19.32
CA ASP A 566 -4.38 10.06 -19.93
C ASP A 566 -3.26 10.30 -20.96
N ARG A 567 -3.66 10.62 -22.19
CA ARG A 567 -2.73 10.86 -23.30
C ARG A 567 -1.69 11.95 -23.02
N ARG A 568 -2.00 12.90 -22.14
CA ARG A 568 -1.10 14.00 -21.77
C ARG A 568 0.19 13.52 -21.08
N PHE A 569 0.20 12.33 -20.51
CA PHE A 569 1.42 11.70 -19.98
C PHE A 569 2.29 11.05 -21.06
N ARG A 570 1.71 10.74 -22.24
CA ARG A 570 2.40 10.02 -23.33
C ARG A 570 2.93 10.94 -24.41
N VAL A 571 2.42 12.19 -24.52
CA VAL A 571 2.89 13.13 -25.52
C VAL A 571 4.28 13.60 -25.10
N ALA A 572 5.27 13.35 -25.96
CA ALA A 572 6.60 13.94 -25.84
C ALA A 572 6.44 15.43 -25.51
N ALA A 573 7.33 15.99 -24.69
CA ALA A 573 7.43 17.42 -24.50
C ALA A 573 7.65 18.02 -25.90
N GLY A 574 6.54 18.42 -26.53
CA GLY A 574 6.51 18.69 -27.96
C GLY A 574 7.62 19.65 -28.33
N ALA A 575 8.30 19.33 -29.39
CA ALA A 575 8.97 20.36 -30.14
C ALA A 575 7.97 21.53 -30.29
N ARG A 576 8.21 22.64 -29.62
CA ARG A 576 7.58 23.92 -29.99
C ARG A 576 7.76 23.97 -31.48
N LYS A 577 6.68 23.95 -32.25
CA LYS A 577 6.75 24.31 -33.67
C LYS A 577 7.56 25.60 -33.70
N ALA A 578 8.75 25.55 -34.31
CA ALA A 578 9.52 26.73 -34.56
C ALA A 578 8.56 27.69 -35.29
N GLN A 579 8.25 28.82 -34.66
CA GLN A 579 7.57 29.88 -35.38
C GLN A 579 8.46 30.16 -36.58
N PRO A 580 7.93 30.20 -37.79
CA PRO A 580 8.69 30.65 -38.94
C PRO A 580 9.25 32.05 -38.57
N GLN A 581 10.57 32.17 -38.55
CA GLN A 581 11.19 33.51 -38.49
C GLN A 581 10.65 34.27 -39.68
N GLY A 582 9.87 35.32 -39.37
CA GLY A 582 9.39 36.23 -40.40
C GLY A 582 10.59 36.75 -41.18
N VAL A 583 10.55 36.58 -42.50
CA VAL A 583 11.45 37.23 -43.43
C VAL A 583 11.33 38.73 -43.17
N PRO A 584 12.44 39.47 -42.98
CA PRO A 584 12.36 40.93 -42.94
C PRO A 584 11.82 41.41 -44.30
N ALA A 585 10.76 42.18 -44.27
CA ALA A 585 10.33 42.94 -45.43
C ALA A 585 11.41 44.01 -45.75
N GLU A 586 11.95 43.97 -46.95
CA GLU A 586 12.75 45.03 -47.50
C GLU A 586 11.97 46.33 -47.66
#